data_8c1506d0fc0a57ba3da099773e44566f
#
_entry.id   8c1506d0fc0a57ba3da099773e44566f
#
_cell.length_a   1.000
_cell.length_b   1.000
_cell.length_c   1.000
_cell.angle_alpha   90.00
_cell.angle_beta   90.00
_cell.angle_gamma   90.00
#
_symmetry.space_group_name_H-M   'P 1'
#
loop_
_entity.id
_entity.type
_entity.pdbx_description
1 polymer ?
#
loop_
_entity_poly.entity_id
_entity_poly.type
_entity_poly.pdbx_seq_one_letter_code
_entity_poly.pdbx_strand_id
1 'polypeptide(L)'
;YCDAQRTLLSEHGLGCWAISHHLAGQLVCDLNDARSDAFAPKSTHGDPEAKRQWAIATMKNSARAARNLGVDVVCGLTGSSIWHLLYSFPPVSVETIDAGYRRFAELWNPILDVFDECGVRFALEVHPTEIAFDIVSAARALDAIGRREAFGFNFDPSHLQWQGME
;
A
#
# COMPACT_ATOMS: atom_id res chain seq x y z
N TYR A 1 -19.38 15.00 -2.43
CA TYR A 1 -19.11 13.82 -3.26
C TYR A 1 -19.47 12.52 -2.53
N CYS A 2 -18.90 12.23 -1.35
CA CYS A 2 -19.15 10.99 -0.60
C CYS A 2 -20.64 10.78 -0.28
N ASP A 3 -21.34 11.84 0.13
CA ASP A 3 -22.78 11.77 0.40
C ASP A 3 -23.56 11.34 -0.85
N ALA A 4 -23.26 11.93 -2.00
CA ALA A 4 -23.90 11.55 -3.27
C ALA A 4 -23.63 10.09 -3.64
N GLN A 5 -22.43 9.59 -3.39
CA GLN A 5 -22.09 8.17 -3.61
C GLN A 5 -22.87 7.24 -2.66
N ARG A 6 -22.96 7.60 -1.37
CA ARG A 6 -23.78 6.82 -0.41
C ARG A 6 -25.25 6.78 -0.81
N THR A 7 -25.81 7.92 -1.21
CA THR A 7 -27.18 7.99 -1.69
C THR A 7 -27.39 7.07 -2.87
N LEU A 8 -26.51 7.15 -3.88
CA LEU A 8 -26.61 6.32 -5.08
C LEU A 8 -26.53 4.82 -4.75
N LEU A 9 -25.59 4.40 -3.90
CA LEU A 9 -25.50 3.01 -3.45
C LEU A 9 -26.78 2.56 -2.75
N SER A 10 -27.30 3.39 -1.84
CA SER A 10 -28.55 3.11 -1.11
C SER A 10 -29.76 2.97 -2.03
N GLU A 11 -29.90 3.85 -3.03
CA GLU A 11 -30.98 3.81 -4.02
C GLU A 11 -30.97 2.51 -4.83
N HIS A 12 -29.80 1.89 -5.02
CA HIS A 12 -29.64 0.62 -5.71
C HIS A 12 -29.52 -0.60 -4.78
N GLY A 13 -29.71 -0.43 -3.47
CA GLY A 13 -29.62 -1.53 -2.50
C GLY A 13 -28.19 -2.12 -2.40
N LEU A 14 -27.15 -1.35 -2.72
CA LEU A 14 -25.75 -1.77 -2.71
C LEU A 14 -25.05 -1.29 -1.44
N GLY A 15 -24.13 -2.15 -0.91
CA GLY A 15 -23.20 -1.80 0.14
C GLY A 15 -21.78 -1.53 -0.42
N CYS A 16 -21.03 -0.68 0.27
CA CYS A 16 -19.60 -0.49 0.01
C CYS A 16 -18.82 -0.84 1.29
N TRP A 17 -17.93 -1.82 1.21
CA TRP A 17 -17.21 -2.37 2.36
C TRP A 17 -15.74 -1.97 2.40
N ALA A 18 -15.19 -1.61 1.25
CA ALA A 18 -13.82 -1.13 1.09
C ALA A 18 -13.74 -0.21 -0.12
N ILE A 19 -12.78 0.69 -0.10
CA ILE A 19 -12.29 1.39 -1.30
C ILE A 19 -10.85 0.97 -1.58
N SER A 20 -10.32 1.29 -2.76
CA SER A 20 -8.96 0.89 -3.10
C SER A 20 -8.16 2.01 -3.76
N HIS A 21 -6.83 1.99 -3.53
CA HIS A 21 -5.91 2.90 -4.19
C HIS A 21 -4.53 2.25 -4.38
N HIS A 22 -4.47 1.21 -5.23
CA HIS A 22 -3.29 0.40 -5.47
C HIS A 22 -2.12 1.22 -6.04
N LEU A 23 -2.36 1.90 -7.16
CA LEU A 23 -1.28 2.57 -7.90
C LEU A 23 -0.60 3.71 -7.10
N ALA A 24 -1.35 4.47 -6.33
CA ALA A 24 -0.75 5.49 -5.47
C ALA A 24 0.04 4.86 -4.32
N GLY A 25 -0.49 3.81 -3.69
CA GLY A 25 0.22 3.07 -2.64
C GLY A 25 1.55 2.50 -3.11
N GLN A 26 1.59 1.93 -4.33
CA GLN A 26 2.81 1.42 -4.97
C GLN A 26 3.95 2.45 -4.95
N LEU A 27 3.66 3.70 -5.26
CA LEU A 27 4.66 4.76 -5.38
C LEU A 27 5.25 5.21 -4.03
N VAL A 28 4.71 4.77 -2.90
CA VAL A 28 5.22 5.15 -1.57
C VAL A 28 6.63 4.59 -1.35
N CYS A 29 6.84 3.30 -1.63
CA CYS A 29 8.13 2.64 -1.39
C CYS A 29 8.93 2.33 -2.66
N ASP A 30 8.33 2.37 -3.84
CA ASP A 30 9.03 2.08 -5.10
C ASP A 30 10.13 3.09 -5.42
N LEU A 31 11.00 2.70 -6.35
CA LEU A 31 12.08 3.55 -6.86
C LEU A 31 11.56 4.76 -7.64
N ASN A 32 10.35 4.67 -8.18
CA ASN A 32 9.63 5.76 -8.87
C ASN A 32 10.36 6.29 -10.13
N ASP A 33 10.98 5.41 -10.88
CA ASP A 33 11.57 5.75 -12.18
C ASP A 33 10.50 6.02 -13.26
N ALA A 34 10.92 6.17 -14.52
CA ALA A 34 10.01 6.48 -15.63
C ALA A 34 8.89 5.43 -15.86
N ARG A 35 9.09 4.18 -15.43
CA ARG A 35 8.08 3.11 -15.56
C ARG A 35 6.81 3.42 -14.76
N SER A 36 6.94 4.17 -13.67
CA SER A 36 5.83 4.56 -12.80
C SER A 36 5.18 5.90 -13.16
N ASP A 37 5.59 6.55 -14.24
CA ASP A 37 5.01 7.84 -14.68
C ASP A 37 3.50 7.74 -14.91
N ALA A 38 3.03 6.61 -15.46
CA ALA A 38 1.60 6.39 -15.70
C ALA A 38 0.74 6.36 -14.42
N PHE A 39 1.35 6.17 -13.25
CA PHE A 39 0.64 6.05 -11.97
C PHE A 39 0.53 7.39 -11.21
N ALA A 40 1.19 8.44 -11.71
CA ALA A 40 1.30 9.72 -11.04
C ALA A 40 0.94 10.89 -11.96
N PRO A 41 0.61 12.06 -11.42
CA PRO A 41 0.35 13.25 -12.22
C PRO A 41 1.56 13.66 -13.06
N LYS A 42 1.31 14.19 -14.25
CA LYS A 42 2.37 14.65 -15.17
C LYS A 42 3.34 15.66 -14.52
N SER A 43 2.89 16.43 -13.55
CA SER A 43 3.72 17.39 -12.81
C SER A 43 4.82 16.76 -11.96
N THR A 44 4.75 15.45 -11.72
CA THR A 44 5.76 14.69 -10.94
C THR A 44 6.65 13.79 -11.81
N HIS A 45 6.41 13.76 -13.14
CA HIS A 45 7.18 12.92 -14.03
C HIS A 45 8.66 13.33 -14.03
N GLY A 46 9.55 12.34 -14.02
CA GLY A 46 11.00 12.56 -13.94
C GLY A 46 11.54 12.94 -12.57
N ASP A 47 10.68 13.10 -11.56
CA ASP A 47 11.06 13.37 -10.17
C ASP A 47 10.54 12.26 -9.23
N PRO A 48 11.38 11.27 -8.87
CA PRO A 48 10.99 10.17 -7.99
C PRO A 48 10.48 10.60 -6.61
N GLU A 49 11.06 11.67 -6.05
CA GLU A 49 10.64 12.14 -4.73
C GLU A 49 9.32 12.92 -4.79
N ALA A 50 9.11 13.73 -5.82
CA ALA A 50 7.82 14.37 -6.04
C ALA A 50 6.69 13.36 -6.21
N LYS A 51 6.92 12.24 -6.93
CA LYS A 51 5.96 11.11 -7.02
C LYS A 51 5.66 10.52 -5.65
N ARG A 52 6.70 10.25 -4.84
CA ARG A 52 6.55 9.70 -3.49
C ARG A 52 5.74 10.62 -2.58
N GLN A 53 6.05 11.91 -2.57
CA GLN A 53 5.33 12.89 -1.75
C GLN A 53 3.86 13.00 -2.16
N TRP A 54 3.58 13.00 -3.47
CA TRP A 54 2.22 12.94 -3.99
C TRP A 54 1.51 11.66 -3.53
N ALA A 55 2.17 10.50 -3.62
CA ALA A 55 1.62 9.21 -3.20
C ALA A 55 1.28 9.20 -1.70
N ILE A 56 2.19 9.66 -0.84
CA ILE A 56 1.99 9.77 0.60
C ILE A 56 0.76 10.65 0.91
N ALA A 57 0.68 11.83 0.29
CA ALA A 57 -0.46 12.73 0.47
C ALA A 57 -1.77 12.07 -0.01
N THR A 58 -1.72 11.37 -1.13
CA THR A 58 -2.86 10.67 -1.72
C THR A 58 -3.35 9.54 -0.83
N MET A 59 -2.46 8.72 -0.27
CA MET A 59 -2.83 7.64 0.66
C MET A 59 -3.45 8.19 1.95
N LYS A 60 -2.92 9.28 2.52
CA LYS A 60 -3.55 9.98 3.65
C LYS A 60 -4.95 10.50 3.30
N ASN A 61 -5.15 11.00 2.10
CA ASN A 61 -6.46 11.44 1.64
C ASN A 61 -7.42 10.27 1.39
N SER A 62 -6.91 9.09 1.03
CA SER A 62 -7.74 7.88 0.89
C SER A 62 -8.34 7.45 2.23
N ALA A 63 -7.58 7.55 3.34
CA ALA A 63 -8.12 7.31 4.69
C ALA A 63 -9.26 8.28 5.03
N ARG A 64 -9.08 9.57 4.75
CA ARG A 64 -10.12 10.59 4.97
C ARG A 64 -11.36 10.37 4.09
N ALA A 65 -11.14 9.97 2.83
CA ALA A 65 -12.23 9.63 1.91
C ALA A 65 -13.02 8.42 2.39
N ALA A 66 -12.34 7.35 2.84
CA ALA A 66 -12.97 6.17 3.42
C ALA A 66 -13.85 6.54 4.61
N ARG A 67 -13.31 7.27 5.58
CA ARG A 67 -14.09 7.78 6.73
C ARG A 67 -15.31 8.58 6.28
N ASN A 68 -15.16 9.49 5.32
CA ASN A 68 -16.26 10.34 4.84
C ASN A 68 -17.30 9.52 4.05
N LEU A 69 -16.90 8.42 3.43
CA LEU A 69 -17.80 7.48 2.75
C LEU A 69 -18.49 6.53 3.74
N GLY A 70 -17.99 6.42 4.98
CA GLY A 70 -18.47 5.47 5.98
C GLY A 70 -17.96 4.04 5.74
N VAL A 71 -16.72 3.92 5.25
CA VAL A 71 -16.06 2.66 4.94
C VAL A 71 -14.81 2.51 5.80
N ASP A 72 -14.58 1.34 6.37
CA ASP A 72 -13.55 1.11 7.39
C ASP A 72 -12.22 0.57 6.81
N VAL A 73 -12.16 0.29 5.50
CA VAL A 73 -11.00 -0.35 4.87
C VAL A 73 -10.62 0.35 3.57
N VAL A 74 -9.32 0.57 3.39
CA VAL A 74 -8.71 0.95 2.11
C VAL A 74 -7.76 -0.17 1.70
N CYS A 75 -8.03 -0.85 0.59
CA CYS A 75 -7.13 -1.83 0.00
C CYS A 75 -6.10 -1.13 -0.91
N GLY A 76 -4.90 -1.69 -0.99
CA GLY A 76 -3.88 -1.13 -1.87
C GLY A 76 -2.55 -1.86 -1.83
N LEU A 77 -1.59 -1.28 -2.53
CA LEU A 77 -0.20 -1.71 -2.55
C LEU A 77 0.66 -0.76 -1.71
N THR A 78 1.84 -1.19 -1.33
CA THR A 78 2.79 -0.36 -0.54
C THR A 78 4.01 0.04 -1.34
N GLY A 79 4.25 -0.67 -2.44
CA GLY A 79 5.54 -0.70 -3.10
C GLY A 79 6.63 -1.37 -2.28
N SER A 80 7.80 -1.51 -2.88
CA SER A 80 8.98 -2.09 -2.24
C SER A 80 10.26 -1.51 -2.81
N SER A 81 11.14 -1.01 -1.94
CA SER A 81 12.47 -0.56 -2.35
C SER A 81 13.46 -1.71 -2.56
N ILE A 82 13.08 -2.93 -2.21
CA ILE A 82 13.98 -4.10 -2.21
C ILE A 82 13.49 -5.26 -3.09
N TRP A 83 12.28 -5.19 -3.66
CA TRP A 83 11.77 -6.30 -4.47
C TRP A 83 12.74 -6.76 -5.56
N HIS A 84 13.34 -5.82 -6.29
CA HIS A 84 14.28 -6.10 -7.38
C HIS A 84 15.62 -6.70 -6.92
N LEU A 85 15.87 -6.75 -5.61
CA LEU A 85 17.08 -7.30 -4.99
C LEU A 85 16.90 -8.74 -4.47
N LEU A 86 15.65 -9.22 -4.34
CA LEU A 86 15.37 -10.51 -3.68
C LEU A 86 15.92 -11.72 -4.45
N TYR A 87 16.00 -11.63 -5.77
CA TYR A 87 16.52 -12.68 -6.64
C TYR A 87 17.83 -12.28 -7.33
N SER A 88 18.56 -11.32 -6.77
CA SER A 88 19.82 -10.86 -7.34
C SER A 88 20.91 -11.92 -7.21
N PHE A 89 21.80 -11.98 -8.20
CA PHE A 89 23.01 -12.78 -8.12
C PHE A 89 24.22 -11.92 -8.53
N PRO A 90 25.25 -11.80 -7.66
CA PRO A 90 25.35 -12.31 -6.30
C PRO A 90 24.23 -11.80 -5.37
N PRO A 91 23.84 -12.55 -4.32
CA PRO A 91 22.80 -12.11 -3.40
C PRO A 91 23.25 -10.87 -2.61
N VAL A 92 22.32 -10.00 -2.30
CA VAL A 92 22.58 -8.86 -1.42
C VAL A 92 22.67 -9.29 0.05
N SER A 93 23.28 -8.45 0.89
CA SER A 93 23.38 -8.74 2.32
C SER A 93 22.03 -8.68 3.03
N VAL A 94 21.95 -9.35 4.18
CA VAL A 94 20.75 -9.31 5.05
C VAL A 94 20.48 -7.87 5.49
N GLU A 95 21.53 -7.10 5.79
CA GLU A 95 21.42 -5.69 6.19
C GLU A 95 20.76 -4.82 5.12
N THR A 96 20.98 -5.13 3.83
CA THR A 96 20.32 -4.44 2.71
C THR A 96 18.81 -4.72 2.72
N ILE A 97 18.42 -5.97 2.94
CA ILE A 97 17.01 -6.34 3.05
C ILE A 97 16.37 -5.72 4.29
N ASP A 98 17.05 -5.76 5.44
CA ASP A 98 16.58 -5.11 6.68
C ASP A 98 16.39 -3.59 6.51
N ALA A 99 17.28 -2.93 5.76
CA ALA A 99 17.14 -1.53 5.43
C ALA A 99 15.86 -1.24 4.63
N GLY A 100 15.46 -2.15 3.73
CA GLY A 100 14.20 -2.04 2.99
C GLY A 100 12.97 -2.06 3.90
N TYR A 101 12.93 -2.96 4.89
CA TYR A 101 11.83 -3.00 5.86
C TYR A 101 11.83 -1.79 6.80
N ARG A 102 13.00 -1.27 7.21
CA ARG A 102 13.08 0.00 7.95
C ARG A 102 12.53 1.16 7.11
N ARG A 103 12.93 1.24 5.83
CA ARG A 103 12.44 2.26 4.92
C ARG A 103 10.92 2.19 4.72
N PHE A 104 10.37 0.98 4.60
CA PHE A 104 8.92 0.77 4.56
C PHE A 104 8.25 1.35 5.81
N ALA A 105 8.75 1.03 6.99
CA ALA A 105 8.20 1.54 8.25
C ALA A 105 8.29 3.07 8.36
N GLU A 106 9.42 3.67 7.98
CA GLU A 106 9.62 5.12 7.98
C GLU A 106 8.59 5.87 7.11
N LEU A 107 8.25 5.30 5.95
CA LEU A 107 7.33 5.91 5.00
C LEU A 107 5.87 5.65 5.35
N TRP A 108 5.55 4.43 5.81
CA TRP A 108 4.18 4.04 6.05
C TRP A 108 3.65 4.42 7.44
N ASN A 109 4.47 4.44 8.49
CA ASN A 109 3.98 4.82 9.82
C ASN A 109 3.31 6.20 9.85
N PRO A 110 3.85 7.27 9.21
CA PRO A 110 3.17 8.57 9.17
C PRO A 110 1.88 8.58 8.32
N ILE A 111 1.70 7.61 7.42
CA ILE A 111 0.45 7.41 6.68
C ILE A 111 -0.55 6.73 7.60
N LEU A 112 -0.13 5.66 8.29
CA LEU A 112 -0.95 4.88 9.21
C LEU A 112 -1.42 5.71 10.41
N ASP A 113 -0.68 6.73 10.84
CA ASP A 113 -1.16 7.69 11.86
C ASP A 113 -2.47 8.35 11.42
N VAL A 114 -2.58 8.73 10.13
CA VAL A 114 -3.81 9.31 9.58
C VAL A 114 -4.92 8.28 9.45
N PHE A 115 -4.58 7.02 9.17
CA PHE A 115 -5.54 5.91 9.16
C PHE A 115 -6.12 5.69 10.56
N ASP A 116 -5.28 5.67 11.61
CA ASP A 116 -5.70 5.58 13.02
C ASP A 116 -6.61 6.75 13.40
N GLU A 117 -6.22 8.00 13.07
CA GLU A 117 -7.03 9.20 13.31
C GLU A 117 -8.40 9.16 12.63
N CYS A 118 -8.48 8.46 11.48
CA CYS A 118 -9.71 8.29 10.73
C CYS A 118 -10.56 7.12 11.22
N GLY A 119 -10.03 6.22 12.05
CA GLY A 119 -10.67 4.95 12.40
C GLY A 119 -10.79 4.01 11.21
N VAL A 120 -9.85 4.07 10.26
CA VAL A 120 -9.82 3.30 9.01
C VAL A 120 -8.59 2.41 8.99
N ARG A 121 -8.69 1.22 8.43
CA ARG A 121 -7.56 0.30 8.27
C ARG A 121 -7.07 0.28 6.83
N PHE A 122 -5.76 0.19 6.66
CA PHE A 122 -5.14 -0.12 5.38
C PHE A 122 -4.95 -1.63 5.26
N ALA A 123 -5.33 -2.20 4.12
CA ALA A 123 -5.18 -3.61 3.81
C ALA A 123 -4.26 -3.77 2.58
N LEU A 124 -3.00 -4.16 2.85
CA LEU A 124 -2.04 -4.46 1.79
C LEU A 124 -2.44 -5.75 1.06
N GLU A 125 -2.53 -5.71 -0.23
CA GLU A 125 -2.61 -6.92 -1.04
C GLU A 125 -1.25 -7.60 -1.09
N VAL A 126 -1.18 -8.83 -0.53
CA VAL A 126 0.05 -9.65 -0.55
C VAL A 126 0.30 -10.08 -1.99
N HIS A 127 1.31 -9.48 -2.61
CA HIS A 127 1.49 -9.54 -4.06
C HIS A 127 2.99 -9.52 -4.42
N PRO A 128 3.44 -10.29 -5.44
CA PRO A 128 4.77 -10.11 -6.03
C PRO A 128 5.00 -8.64 -6.38
N THR A 129 6.18 -8.12 -6.11
CA THR A 129 6.61 -6.71 -6.19
C THR A 129 6.42 -5.88 -4.92
N GLU A 130 5.61 -6.36 -3.98
CA GLU A 130 5.36 -5.66 -2.72
C GLU A 130 6.40 -6.00 -1.63
N ILE A 131 6.37 -5.24 -0.54
CA ILE A 131 7.18 -5.55 0.66
C ILE A 131 6.74 -6.86 1.31
N ALA A 132 5.47 -7.25 1.16
CA ALA A 132 4.88 -8.51 1.57
C ALA A 132 4.35 -9.24 0.34
N PHE A 133 4.98 -10.35 -0.03
CA PHE A 133 4.65 -11.17 -1.20
C PHE A 133 4.41 -12.65 -0.85
N ASP A 134 4.76 -13.07 0.36
CA ASP A 134 4.55 -14.40 0.92
C ASP A 134 4.27 -14.31 2.42
N ILE A 135 4.06 -15.46 3.07
CA ILE A 135 3.74 -15.55 4.51
C ILE A 135 4.88 -14.96 5.37
N VAL A 136 6.15 -15.22 5.00
CA VAL A 136 7.32 -14.78 5.76
C VAL A 136 7.52 -13.27 5.63
N SER A 137 7.47 -12.76 4.42
CA SER A 137 7.58 -11.31 4.16
C SER A 137 6.40 -10.54 4.74
N ALA A 138 5.19 -11.11 4.74
CA ALA A 138 4.02 -10.51 5.38
C ALA A 138 4.20 -10.39 6.91
N ALA A 139 4.65 -11.46 7.58
CA ALA A 139 4.95 -11.42 9.01
C ALA A 139 6.01 -10.36 9.33
N ARG A 140 7.05 -10.28 8.49
CA ARG A 140 8.14 -9.32 8.63
C ARG A 140 7.69 -7.86 8.40
N ALA A 141 6.78 -7.63 7.45
CA ALA A 141 6.19 -6.33 7.23
C ALA A 141 5.38 -5.86 8.45
N LEU A 142 4.57 -6.75 9.06
CA LEU A 142 3.86 -6.46 10.30
C LEU A 142 4.81 -6.09 11.43
N ASP A 143 5.89 -6.84 11.61
CA ASP A 143 6.89 -6.57 12.66
C ASP A 143 7.56 -5.20 12.43
N ALA A 144 7.90 -4.86 11.20
CA ALA A 144 8.54 -3.60 10.84
C ALA A 144 7.72 -2.37 11.23
N ILE A 145 6.39 -2.44 11.12
CA ILE A 145 5.48 -1.34 11.49
C ILE A 145 4.93 -1.46 12.91
N GLY A 146 5.47 -2.37 13.74
CA GLY A 146 5.04 -2.55 15.12
C GLY A 146 3.67 -3.20 15.27
N ARG A 147 3.22 -4.00 14.32
CA ARG A 147 1.93 -4.73 14.33
C ARG A 147 0.73 -3.83 14.61
N ARG A 148 0.71 -2.62 14.04
CA ARG A 148 -0.37 -1.65 14.25
C ARG A 148 -1.70 -2.21 13.73
N GLU A 149 -2.78 -1.97 14.48
CA GLU A 149 -4.14 -2.39 14.09
C GLU A 149 -4.65 -1.71 12.81
N ALA A 150 -4.14 -0.51 12.51
CA ALA A 150 -4.45 0.20 11.26
C ALA A 150 -3.89 -0.47 10.00
N PHE A 151 -3.05 -1.50 10.14
CA PHE A 151 -2.47 -2.22 9.01
C PHE A 151 -2.84 -3.70 9.03
N GLY A 152 -3.33 -4.21 7.92
CA GLY A 152 -3.66 -5.62 7.72
C GLY A 152 -3.43 -6.02 6.27
N PHE A 153 -4.02 -7.14 5.88
CA PHE A 153 -3.87 -7.68 4.53
C PHE A 153 -5.22 -7.85 3.83
N ASN A 154 -5.23 -7.51 2.56
CA ASN A 154 -6.22 -7.96 1.60
C ASN A 154 -5.72 -9.29 1.05
N PHE A 155 -6.43 -10.38 1.39
CA PHE A 155 -6.02 -11.72 1.04
C PHE A 155 -6.52 -12.09 -0.35
N ASP A 156 -5.60 -12.14 -1.31
CA ASP A 156 -5.82 -12.73 -2.62
C ASP A 156 -5.03 -14.05 -2.74
N PRO A 157 -5.69 -15.20 -2.63
CA PRO A 157 -5.01 -16.50 -2.69
C PRO A 157 -4.37 -16.79 -4.06
N SER A 158 -4.80 -16.11 -5.12
CA SER A 158 -4.28 -16.33 -6.47
C SER A 158 -2.79 -16.01 -6.56
N HIS A 159 -2.34 -14.94 -5.88
CA HIS A 159 -0.93 -14.54 -5.86
C HIS A 159 -0.05 -15.53 -5.10
N LEU A 160 -0.56 -16.14 -4.04
CA LEU A 160 0.15 -17.18 -3.29
C LEU A 160 0.21 -18.48 -4.09
N GLN A 161 -0.90 -18.90 -4.66
CA GLN A 161 -0.96 -20.11 -5.50
C GLN A 161 -0.08 -19.98 -6.74
N TRP A 162 -0.06 -18.80 -7.37
CA TRP A 162 0.79 -18.52 -8.52
C TRP A 162 2.29 -18.66 -8.20
N GLN A 163 2.68 -18.36 -6.97
CA GLN A 163 4.03 -18.56 -6.44
C GLN A 163 4.31 -19.99 -5.98
N GLY A 164 3.36 -20.93 -6.11
CA GLY A 164 3.50 -22.33 -5.71
C GLY A 164 3.35 -22.56 -4.21
N MET A 165 2.72 -21.65 -3.49
CA MET A 165 2.38 -21.82 -2.07
C MET A 165 1.02 -22.55 -1.95
N GLU A 166 0.96 -23.57 -1.10
CA GLU A 166 -0.23 -24.34 -0.75
C GLU A 166 -0.82 -23.89 0.60
#